data_7d4b7ffeb1655c8a724a9d7c4a15dbc6
#
_entry.id   7d4b7ffeb1655c8a724a9d7c4a15dbc6
#
_cell.length_a   1.000
_cell.length_b   1.000
_cell.length_c   1.000
_cell.angle_alpha   90.00
_cell.angle_beta   90.00
_cell.angle_gamma   90.00
#
_symmetry.space_group_name_H-M   'P 1'
#
loop_
_entity.id
_entity.type
_entity.pdbx_description
1 polymer ?
#
loop_
_entity_poly.entity_id
_entity_poly.type
_entity_poly.pdbx_seq_one_letter_code
_entity_poly.pdbx_strand_id
1 'polypeptide(L)'
;MHFYDLPLFVLVAVVQPILAFPREGNNPLGLGTSLAHLWPRRFEQNHDLQRRATNPNGSTFLWLPQDEYSGKTFFDGFSFYTDSDPTHGTVTYVNSTYAFQNRLAYVNDDGTVVMKGDNTTWLPEGEKRSSVRISSNAQYNTGLFILDLNRAPWGCGVWPAFWTVGGGAWPYTGEIDIIEGVHDNEHNQVTWHTGPGCTLAIESNYTGTVVQSNGVPNADCDGNANGNAGCGITEWSRASYGPFFEAQGGGVFAMKWDETGIASPGDSFYRSAIPQDITSGSPNPANWGTPVAALAPAACDPLTFFVNHSIIFDITFCGDWAGNSYATSGCPGSCSTRLMDPSNFVNASWSINSLKVYRKQTLNGRVSSGIPLRVPPGSVYLIIILGLFGIAF
;
A
#
# COMPACT_ATOMS: atom_id res chain seq x y z
N MET A 1 8.79 -38.37 -49.16
CA MET A 1 8.49 -39.59 -48.37
C MET A 1 9.33 -39.56 -47.12
N HIS A 2 8.82 -39.03 -46.02
CA HIS A 2 9.27 -39.29 -44.65
C HIS A 2 8.10 -38.94 -43.76
N PHE A 3 7.55 -39.97 -43.14
CA PHE A 3 6.47 -39.90 -42.16
C PHE A 3 7.06 -39.49 -40.81
N TYR A 4 6.44 -38.54 -40.13
CA TYR A 4 6.69 -38.25 -38.71
C TYR A 4 5.52 -38.73 -37.88
N ASP A 5 5.85 -39.62 -36.94
CA ASP A 5 4.95 -40.21 -35.96
C ASP A 5 4.49 -39.14 -34.94
N LEU A 6 3.19 -39.09 -34.70
CA LEU A 6 2.57 -38.36 -33.56
C LEU A 6 2.52 -39.31 -32.36
N PRO A 7 2.92 -38.90 -31.17
CA PRO A 7 2.64 -39.64 -29.94
C PRO A 7 1.22 -39.49 -29.47
N LEU A 8 0.60 -40.62 -29.20
CA LEU A 8 -0.71 -40.82 -28.63
C LEU A 8 -0.72 -40.42 -27.16
N PHE A 9 -1.45 -39.37 -26.78
CA PHE A 9 -1.72 -39.04 -25.38
C PHE A 9 -2.86 -39.92 -24.85
N VAL A 10 -2.54 -40.78 -23.91
CA VAL A 10 -3.50 -41.61 -23.16
C VAL A 10 -4.08 -40.75 -22.05
N LEU A 11 -5.37 -40.47 -22.12
CA LEU A 11 -6.14 -39.80 -21.07
C LEU A 11 -6.50 -40.85 -20.01
N VAL A 12 -5.89 -40.78 -18.83
CA VAL A 12 -6.29 -41.61 -17.68
C VAL A 12 -7.35 -40.86 -16.91
N ALA A 13 -8.60 -41.30 -17.03
CA ALA A 13 -9.71 -40.87 -16.20
C ALA A 13 -9.63 -41.56 -14.84
N VAL A 14 -9.41 -40.79 -13.78
CA VAL A 14 -9.52 -41.27 -12.40
C VAL A 14 -10.95 -41.19 -11.96
N VAL A 15 -11.63 -42.33 -11.82
CA VAL A 15 -12.98 -42.44 -11.25
C VAL A 15 -12.84 -42.57 -9.74
N GLN A 16 -13.35 -41.60 -9.00
CA GLN A 16 -13.52 -41.72 -7.55
C GLN A 16 -14.82 -42.44 -7.20
N PRO A 17 -14.84 -43.35 -6.22
CA PRO A 17 -16.03 -44.05 -5.80
C PRO A 17 -16.91 -43.15 -4.89
N ILE A 18 -18.19 -43.10 -5.23
CA ILE A 18 -19.25 -42.53 -4.41
C ILE A 18 -19.54 -43.51 -3.27
N LEU A 19 -19.27 -43.14 -2.04
CA LEU A 19 -19.72 -43.87 -0.86
C LEU A 19 -21.19 -43.50 -0.57
N ALA A 20 -22.07 -44.47 -0.76
CA ALA A 20 -23.48 -44.40 -0.38
C ALA A 20 -23.64 -44.69 1.12
N PHE A 21 -24.32 -43.83 1.85
CA PHE A 21 -24.80 -44.12 3.21
C PHE A 21 -26.19 -44.76 3.17
N PRO A 22 -26.45 -45.74 4.05
CA PRO A 22 -27.74 -46.46 4.09
C PRO A 22 -28.83 -45.62 4.77
N ARG A 23 -30.02 -45.72 4.23
CA ARG A 23 -31.28 -45.29 4.84
C ARG A 23 -31.76 -46.39 5.81
N GLU A 24 -32.02 -46.02 7.05
CA GLU A 24 -32.99 -46.70 7.95
C GLU A 24 -33.80 -45.60 8.60
N GLY A 25 -35.09 -45.63 8.75
CA GLY A 25 -36.09 -46.65 8.98
C GLY A 25 -37.08 -46.00 9.94
N ASN A 26 -38.33 -45.89 9.54
CA ASN A 26 -39.46 -45.30 10.29
C ASN A 26 -39.63 -45.92 11.70
N ASN A 27 -39.96 -45.10 12.67
CA ASN A 27 -41.00 -45.46 13.65
C ASN A 27 -41.63 -44.22 14.36
N PRO A 28 -42.90 -44.30 14.66
CA PRO A 28 -43.73 -43.18 15.08
C PRO A 28 -43.98 -43.16 16.61
N LEU A 29 -44.48 -41.99 17.06
CA LEU A 29 -45.10 -41.73 18.36
C LEU A 29 -44.16 -41.40 19.54
N GLY A 30 -44.19 -40.11 19.92
CA GLY A 30 -43.67 -39.61 21.18
C GLY A 30 -43.80 -38.08 21.28
N LEU A 31 -44.95 -37.61 21.76
CA LEU A 31 -45.16 -36.23 22.19
C LEU A 31 -44.12 -35.82 23.24
N GLY A 32 -43.26 -34.89 22.88
CA GLY A 32 -42.33 -34.23 23.74
C GLY A 32 -42.04 -32.81 23.22
N THR A 33 -42.83 -31.84 23.71
CA THR A 33 -42.64 -30.41 23.43
C THR A 33 -41.33 -29.96 24.01
N SER A 34 -40.27 -29.95 23.25
CA SER A 34 -38.99 -29.31 23.61
C SER A 34 -39.03 -27.86 23.14
N LEU A 35 -39.16 -26.93 24.10
CA LEU A 35 -39.05 -25.47 23.92
C LEU A 35 -37.57 -25.05 23.73
N ALA A 36 -36.80 -25.75 22.92
CA ALA A 36 -35.35 -25.49 22.69
C ALA A 36 -35.06 -24.51 21.55
N HIS A 37 -36.05 -23.86 20.95
CA HIS A 37 -35.86 -22.99 19.79
C HIS A 37 -36.05 -21.49 20.05
N LEU A 38 -36.04 -21.02 21.29
CA LEU A 38 -36.18 -19.60 21.63
C LEU A 38 -34.97 -19.00 22.34
N TRP A 39 -33.77 -19.55 22.11
CA TRP A 39 -32.58 -18.81 22.47
C TRP A 39 -32.11 -18.07 21.22
N PRO A 40 -32.02 -16.71 21.26
CA PRO A 40 -31.35 -16.00 20.18
C PRO A 40 -29.92 -16.56 20.08
N ARG A 41 -29.51 -16.95 18.87
CA ARG A 41 -28.12 -17.27 18.59
C ARG A 41 -27.31 -16.11 19.16
N ARG A 42 -26.48 -16.40 20.15
CA ARG A 42 -25.44 -15.51 20.60
C ARG A 42 -24.67 -15.18 19.33
N PHE A 43 -24.79 -13.96 18.85
CA PHE A 43 -23.79 -13.39 17.99
C PHE A 43 -22.50 -13.43 18.81
N GLU A 44 -21.65 -14.39 18.57
CA GLU A 44 -20.24 -14.27 18.85
C GLU A 44 -19.77 -13.12 17.99
N GLN A 45 -19.87 -11.89 18.50
CA GLN A 45 -18.99 -10.84 18.12
C GLN A 45 -17.60 -11.35 18.51
N ASN A 46 -16.90 -11.94 17.53
CA ASN A 46 -15.45 -11.98 17.56
C ASN A 46 -15.00 -10.51 17.55
N HIS A 47 -14.99 -9.90 18.73
CA HIS A 47 -14.10 -8.82 19.01
C HIS A 47 -12.72 -9.45 18.96
N ASP A 48 -12.12 -9.52 17.77
CA ASP A 48 -10.69 -9.61 17.63
C ASP A 48 -10.15 -8.45 18.44
N LEU A 49 -9.65 -8.79 19.64
CA LEU A 49 -8.98 -7.83 20.50
C LEU A 49 -7.86 -7.25 19.67
N GLN A 50 -7.99 -6.02 19.23
CA GLN A 50 -6.94 -5.29 18.51
C GLN A 50 -5.63 -5.57 19.25
N ARG A 51 -4.69 -6.22 18.58
CA ARG A 51 -3.44 -6.62 19.22
C ARG A 51 -2.67 -5.37 19.59
N ARG A 52 -2.50 -5.17 20.90
CA ARG A 52 -1.77 -4.03 21.44
C ARG A 52 -0.30 -4.19 21.12
N ALA A 53 0.32 -3.16 20.58
CA ALA A 53 1.77 -3.04 20.48
C ALA A 53 2.33 -2.32 21.72
N THR A 54 3.63 -2.43 21.94
CA THR A 54 4.31 -1.83 23.10
C THR A 54 5.42 -0.92 22.63
N ASN A 55 5.45 0.31 23.15
CA ASN A 55 6.54 1.25 22.94
C ASN A 55 7.79 0.83 23.73
N PRO A 56 9.00 1.32 23.38
CA PRO A 56 10.21 1.06 24.14
C PRO A 56 10.14 1.45 25.64
N ASN A 57 9.33 2.43 25.98
CA ASN A 57 9.08 2.85 27.37
C ASN A 57 8.04 1.99 28.14
N GLY A 58 7.57 0.88 27.52
CA GLY A 58 6.60 -0.03 28.09
C GLY A 58 5.13 0.40 27.99
N SER A 59 4.82 1.59 27.46
CA SER A 59 3.43 1.97 27.23
C SER A 59 2.85 1.18 26.04
N THR A 60 1.57 0.80 26.15
CA THR A 60 0.86 0.10 25.08
C THR A 60 0.17 1.08 24.14
N PHE A 61 0.07 0.72 22.87
CA PHE A 61 -0.63 1.52 21.88
C PHE A 61 -1.39 0.65 20.86
N LEU A 62 -2.23 1.31 20.05
CA LEU A 62 -2.93 0.73 18.91
C LEU A 62 -2.72 1.61 17.70
N TRP A 63 -2.72 0.99 16.52
CA TRP A 63 -2.88 1.69 15.25
C TRP A 63 -4.38 1.81 14.96
N LEU A 64 -4.91 3.02 15.04
CA LEU A 64 -6.32 3.30 14.76
C LEU A 64 -6.50 3.88 13.37
N PRO A 65 -7.53 3.46 12.60
CA PRO A 65 -7.83 4.08 11.31
C PRO A 65 -7.95 5.60 11.45
N GLN A 66 -7.35 6.33 10.52
CA GLN A 66 -7.40 7.79 10.44
C GLN A 66 -8.05 8.21 9.13
N ASP A 67 -7.48 7.80 8.00
CA ASP A 67 -8.00 8.10 6.68
C ASP A 67 -8.02 6.84 5.82
N GLU A 68 -9.00 6.76 4.91
CA GLU A 68 -9.07 5.73 3.89
C GLU A 68 -9.41 6.37 2.55
N TYR A 69 -8.58 6.09 1.56
CA TYR A 69 -8.76 6.51 0.18
C TYR A 69 -9.02 5.27 -0.67
N SER A 70 -10.24 5.11 -1.16
CA SER A 70 -10.65 3.94 -1.93
C SER A 70 -11.88 4.20 -2.79
N GLY A 71 -12.07 3.39 -3.82
CA GLY A 71 -13.25 3.39 -4.65
C GLY A 71 -13.62 4.77 -5.20
N LYS A 72 -14.92 5.04 -5.33
CA LYS A 72 -15.45 6.24 -6.01
C LYS A 72 -15.06 7.56 -5.37
N THR A 73 -14.70 7.56 -4.08
CA THR A 73 -14.30 8.76 -3.33
C THR A 73 -12.78 8.96 -3.23
N PHE A 74 -12.00 8.09 -3.84
CA PHE A 74 -10.53 8.16 -3.77
C PHE A 74 -10.01 9.55 -4.10
N PHE A 75 -10.42 10.11 -5.24
CA PHE A 75 -9.91 11.38 -5.72
C PHE A 75 -10.42 12.61 -4.95
N ASP A 76 -11.47 12.48 -4.12
CA ASP A 76 -11.99 13.58 -3.30
C ASP A 76 -10.96 14.06 -2.25
N GLY A 77 -10.05 13.17 -1.87
CA GLY A 77 -8.97 13.44 -0.93
C GLY A 77 -7.71 14.07 -1.54
N PHE A 78 -7.68 14.31 -2.87
CA PHE A 78 -6.48 14.74 -3.57
C PHE A 78 -6.70 15.95 -4.47
N SER A 79 -5.66 16.77 -4.58
CA SER A 79 -5.54 17.85 -5.55
C SER A 79 -4.64 17.41 -6.69
N PHE A 80 -4.94 17.85 -7.92
CA PHE A 80 -4.15 17.55 -9.11
C PHE A 80 -3.10 18.63 -9.32
N TYR A 81 -1.84 18.23 -9.42
CA TYR A 81 -0.70 19.09 -9.69
C TYR A 81 -0.59 19.37 -11.18
N THR A 82 -0.32 20.62 -11.56
CA THR A 82 -0.30 21.06 -12.97
C THR A 82 0.92 21.90 -13.36
N ASP A 83 1.84 22.11 -12.40
CA ASP A 83 3.08 22.83 -12.68
C ASP A 83 4.09 21.94 -13.43
N SER A 84 5.21 22.51 -13.84
CA SER A 84 6.29 21.76 -14.48
C SER A 84 6.89 20.76 -13.51
N ASP A 85 7.32 19.62 -14.05
CA ASP A 85 7.98 18.56 -13.29
C ASP A 85 9.35 19.04 -12.79
N PRO A 86 9.59 19.07 -11.46
CA PRO A 86 10.88 19.47 -10.90
C PRO A 86 12.01 18.48 -11.20
N THR A 87 11.70 17.24 -11.59
CA THR A 87 12.68 16.22 -11.98
C THR A 87 12.98 16.22 -13.48
N HIS A 88 12.61 17.30 -14.17
CA HIS A 88 12.87 17.55 -15.60
C HIS A 88 12.28 16.48 -16.54
N GLY A 89 11.23 15.78 -16.11
CA GLY A 89 10.54 14.80 -16.93
C GLY A 89 9.90 15.42 -18.18
N THR A 90 9.87 14.62 -19.25
CA THR A 90 9.18 14.98 -20.50
C THR A 90 7.68 14.71 -20.35
N VAL A 91 7.06 15.38 -19.39
CA VAL A 91 5.68 15.16 -18.95
C VAL A 91 4.90 16.49 -18.90
N THR A 92 3.60 16.42 -19.16
CA THR A 92 2.62 17.46 -18.83
C THR A 92 1.66 16.90 -17.80
N TYR A 93 1.78 17.35 -16.57
CA TYR A 93 0.80 17.01 -15.52
C TYR A 93 -0.50 17.76 -15.77
N VAL A 94 -1.61 17.03 -15.83
CA VAL A 94 -2.92 17.58 -16.22
C VAL A 94 -3.83 17.79 -15.01
N ASN A 95 -4.74 18.75 -15.13
CA ASN A 95 -5.75 18.98 -14.10
C ASN A 95 -6.80 17.85 -14.04
N SER A 96 -7.60 17.83 -12.99
CA SER A 96 -8.64 16.81 -12.75
C SER A 96 -9.64 16.71 -13.89
N THR A 97 -10.10 17.83 -14.44
CA THR A 97 -11.07 17.85 -15.53
C THR A 97 -10.54 17.14 -16.76
N TYR A 98 -9.30 17.46 -17.18
CA TYR A 98 -8.67 16.80 -18.31
C TYR A 98 -8.41 15.32 -18.01
N ALA A 99 -7.90 15.01 -16.82
CA ALA A 99 -7.59 13.63 -16.42
C ALA A 99 -8.82 12.71 -16.48
N PHE A 100 -9.96 13.17 -15.95
CA PHE A 100 -11.20 12.39 -15.98
C PHE A 100 -11.79 12.27 -17.39
N GLN A 101 -11.83 13.38 -18.16
CA GLN A 101 -12.37 13.38 -19.51
C GLN A 101 -11.56 12.48 -20.46
N ASN A 102 -10.25 12.43 -20.30
CA ASN A 102 -9.35 11.64 -21.15
C ASN A 102 -9.00 10.27 -20.54
N ARG A 103 -9.68 9.87 -19.44
CA ARG A 103 -9.47 8.59 -18.76
C ARG A 103 -8.00 8.36 -18.34
N LEU A 104 -7.32 9.41 -17.93
CA LEU A 104 -6.02 9.32 -17.26
C LEU A 104 -6.18 9.10 -15.75
N ALA A 105 -7.34 9.42 -15.19
CA ALA A 105 -7.76 9.10 -13.83
C ALA A 105 -9.22 8.63 -13.86
N TYR A 106 -9.54 7.51 -13.22
CA TYR A 106 -10.91 6.99 -13.13
C TYR A 106 -11.01 5.88 -12.09
N VAL A 107 -12.25 5.48 -11.78
CA VAL A 107 -12.54 4.32 -10.92
C VAL A 107 -13.37 3.33 -11.73
N ASN A 108 -12.96 2.07 -11.71
CA ASN A 108 -13.68 0.97 -12.33
C ASN A 108 -14.95 0.61 -11.53
N ASP A 109 -15.84 -0.17 -12.15
CA ASP A 109 -17.09 -0.60 -11.49
C ASP A 109 -16.83 -1.48 -10.26
N ASP A 110 -15.72 -2.20 -10.22
CA ASP A 110 -15.28 -3.01 -9.07
C ASP A 110 -14.63 -2.18 -7.93
N GLY A 111 -14.53 -0.86 -8.11
CA GLY A 111 -13.92 0.05 -7.14
C GLY A 111 -12.42 0.25 -7.30
N THR A 112 -11.76 -0.44 -8.22
CA THR A 112 -10.32 -0.25 -8.51
C THR A 112 -10.07 1.14 -9.07
N VAL A 113 -9.15 1.87 -8.45
CA VAL A 113 -8.73 3.21 -8.87
C VAL A 113 -7.59 3.12 -9.87
N VAL A 114 -7.71 3.84 -10.97
CA VAL A 114 -6.68 3.88 -12.02
C VAL A 114 -6.21 5.30 -12.24
N MET A 115 -4.88 5.49 -12.23
CA MET A 115 -4.19 6.69 -12.71
C MET A 115 -3.13 6.26 -13.71
N LYS A 116 -3.00 6.97 -14.84
CA LYS A 116 -2.07 6.55 -15.89
C LYS A 116 -1.49 7.72 -16.68
N GLY A 117 -0.34 7.45 -17.30
CA GLY A 117 0.13 8.25 -18.42
C GLY A 117 -0.73 8.03 -19.67
N ASP A 118 -0.73 8.99 -20.57
CA ASP A 118 -1.45 8.87 -21.84
C ASP A 118 -0.84 7.74 -22.70
N ASN A 119 -1.64 6.74 -23.00
CA ASN A 119 -1.30 5.60 -23.81
C ASN A 119 -2.12 5.53 -25.13
N THR A 120 -2.59 6.67 -25.59
CA THR A 120 -3.46 6.77 -26.77
C THR A 120 -2.96 7.74 -27.83
N THR A 121 -2.23 8.79 -27.44
CA THR A 121 -1.83 9.89 -28.32
C THR A 121 -0.42 9.65 -28.90
N TRP A 122 -0.30 9.62 -30.22
CA TRP A 122 0.98 9.72 -30.92
C TRP A 122 1.55 11.13 -30.79
N LEU A 123 2.80 11.24 -30.39
CA LEU A 123 3.46 12.52 -30.18
C LEU A 123 4.62 12.70 -31.17
N PRO A 124 4.89 13.94 -31.64
CA PRO A 124 6.18 14.29 -32.23
C PRO A 124 7.33 14.04 -31.23
N GLU A 125 8.53 13.83 -31.73
CA GLU A 125 9.73 13.72 -30.93
C GLU A 125 9.94 15.00 -30.07
N GLY A 126 10.22 14.83 -28.78
CA GLY A 126 10.45 15.92 -27.82
C GLY A 126 9.19 16.53 -27.21
N GLU A 127 8.01 16.16 -27.68
CA GLU A 127 6.76 16.60 -27.06
C GLU A 127 6.51 15.90 -25.73
N LYS A 128 5.94 16.65 -24.78
CA LYS A 128 5.62 16.18 -23.42
C LYS A 128 4.39 15.28 -23.44
N ARG A 129 4.48 14.12 -22.80
CA ARG A 129 3.35 13.19 -22.64
C ARG A 129 2.48 13.58 -21.46
N SER A 130 1.16 13.61 -21.66
CA SER A 130 0.20 13.87 -20.57
C SER A 130 0.23 12.78 -19.52
N SER A 131 0.20 13.17 -18.24
CA SER A 131 0.18 12.26 -17.11
C SER A 131 -0.48 12.90 -15.88
N VAL A 132 -0.57 12.13 -14.79
CA VAL A 132 -1.21 12.53 -13.55
C VAL A 132 -0.19 12.61 -12.42
N ARG A 133 -0.24 13.72 -11.65
CA ARG A 133 0.36 13.83 -10.33
C ARG A 133 -0.70 14.37 -9.38
N ILE A 134 -0.93 13.66 -8.28
CA ILE A 134 -1.90 14.07 -7.25
C ILE A 134 -1.22 14.19 -5.89
N SER A 135 -1.73 15.11 -5.06
CA SER A 135 -1.25 15.35 -3.70
C SER A 135 -2.41 15.30 -2.74
N SER A 136 -2.28 14.59 -1.62
CA SER A 136 -3.34 14.55 -0.61
C SER A 136 -3.59 15.93 0.01
N ASN A 137 -4.87 16.22 0.25
CA ASN A 137 -5.29 17.44 0.95
C ASN A 137 -4.97 17.35 2.46
N ALA A 138 -4.99 16.14 3.02
CA ALA A 138 -4.55 15.88 4.37
C ALA A 138 -3.02 15.82 4.45
N GLN A 139 -2.48 16.29 5.58
CA GLN A 139 -1.04 16.23 5.89
C GLN A 139 -0.80 15.41 7.16
N TYR A 140 0.35 14.74 7.20
CA TYR A 140 0.71 13.81 8.24
C TYR A 140 2.07 14.15 8.84
N ASN A 141 2.25 13.91 10.14
CA ASN A 141 3.53 14.04 10.84
C ASN A 141 4.02 12.69 11.41
N THR A 142 3.17 11.69 11.37
CA THR A 142 3.44 10.29 11.74
C THR A 142 2.30 9.44 11.19
N GLY A 143 2.50 8.13 11.12
CA GLY A 143 1.42 7.22 10.71
C GLY A 143 1.93 5.83 10.33
N LEU A 144 0.97 4.96 10.10
CA LEU A 144 1.18 3.71 9.39
C LEU A 144 0.37 3.80 8.10
N PHE A 145 1.06 3.82 6.98
CA PHE A 145 0.50 3.95 5.64
C PHE A 145 0.49 2.57 5.00
N ILE A 146 -0.65 2.13 4.49
CA ILE A 146 -0.82 0.80 3.88
C ILE A 146 -1.49 0.99 2.52
N LEU A 147 -0.73 0.76 1.47
CA LEU A 147 -1.18 0.82 0.08
C LEU A 147 -1.39 -0.60 -0.47
N ASP A 148 -2.62 -0.91 -0.84
CA ASP A 148 -3.00 -2.13 -1.55
C ASP A 148 -3.21 -1.82 -3.02
N LEU A 149 -2.42 -2.43 -3.90
CA LEU A 149 -2.46 -2.18 -5.34
C LEU A 149 -2.25 -3.46 -6.15
N ASN A 150 -2.82 -3.47 -7.36
CA ASN A 150 -2.64 -4.55 -8.33
C ASN A 150 -1.45 -4.30 -9.26
N ARG A 151 -1.13 -3.00 -9.50
CA ARG A 151 -0.03 -2.56 -10.36
C ARG A 151 0.52 -1.23 -9.87
N ALA A 152 1.87 -1.12 -9.80
CA ALA A 152 2.59 0.13 -9.91
C ALA A 152 2.99 0.34 -11.38
N PRO A 153 3.07 1.58 -11.91
CA PRO A 153 3.44 1.84 -13.31
C PRO A 153 4.84 1.33 -13.62
N TRP A 154 5.05 0.79 -14.82
CA TRP A 154 6.37 0.37 -15.29
C TRP A 154 6.48 0.43 -16.83
N GLY A 155 7.68 0.34 -17.34
CA GLY A 155 8.00 0.34 -18.75
C GLY A 155 9.13 1.30 -19.11
N CYS A 156 9.78 1.07 -20.24
CA CYS A 156 10.90 1.90 -20.69
C CYS A 156 10.55 3.39 -20.74
N GLY A 157 11.32 4.21 -20.03
CA GLY A 157 11.13 5.65 -19.92
C GLY A 157 10.11 6.09 -18.89
N VAL A 158 9.45 5.16 -18.19
CA VAL A 158 8.50 5.44 -17.12
C VAL A 158 9.25 5.59 -15.80
N TRP A 159 8.86 6.58 -15.00
CA TRP A 159 9.34 6.84 -13.65
C TRP A 159 8.16 7.23 -12.76
N PRO A 160 7.53 6.27 -12.08
CA PRO A 160 6.47 6.51 -11.12
C PRO A 160 7.01 6.66 -9.71
N ALA A 161 6.26 7.36 -8.85
CA ALA A 161 6.48 7.33 -7.42
C ALA A 161 5.18 7.33 -6.61
N PHE A 162 5.18 6.59 -5.51
CA PHE A 162 4.27 6.73 -4.37
C PHE A 162 5.11 7.16 -3.18
N TRP A 163 4.92 8.39 -2.73
CA TRP A 163 5.82 9.07 -1.84
C TRP A 163 5.11 10.08 -0.95
N THR A 164 5.84 10.68 -0.03
CA THR A 164 5.33 11.76 0.80
C THR A 164 6.33 12.90 0.87
N VAL A 165 5.86 14.15 0.86
CA VAL A 165 6.72 15.34 0.93
C VAL A 165 6.13 16.38 1.87
N GLY A 166 7.02 17.02 2.64
CA GLY A 166 6.65 18.09 3.56
C GLY A 166 6.23 19.38 2.86
N GLY A 167 5.29 20.11 3.45
CA GLY A 167 4.70 21.31 2.87
C GLY A 167 5.57 22.57 2.87
N GLY A 168 6.86 22.48 3.26
CA GLY A 168 7.80 23.59 3.31
C GLY A 168 8.75 23.66 2.12
N ALA A 169 9.87 24.39 2.30
CA ALA A 169 10.94 24.45 1.30
C ALA A 169 11.64 23.09 1.23
N TRP A 170 11.62 22.48 0.07
CA TRP A 170 12.33 21.23 -0.20
C TRP A 170 13.85 21.45 -0.15
N PRO A 171 14.67 20.52 0.42
CA PRO A 171 14.30 19.28 1.09
C PRO A 171 14.15 19.37 2.63
N TYR A 172 14.02 20.57 3.18
CA TYR A 172 14.14 20.83 4.64
C TYR A 172 12.95 20.31 5.48
N THR A 173 11.84 19.99 4.88
CA THR A 173 10.69 19.37 5.56
C THR A 173 10.56 17.87 5.26
N GLY A 174 11.52 17.33 4.55
CA GLY A 174 11.65 15.90 4.27
C GLY A 174 10.83 15.40 3.10
N GLU A 175 11.29 14.28 2.53
CA GLU A 175 10.62 13.48 1.52
C GLU A 175 10.86 12.00 1.81
N ILE A 176 9.85 11.16 1.62
CA ILE A 176 9.93 9.70 1.83
C ILE A 176 9.35 9.02 0.61
N ASP A 177 10.18 8.33 -0.16
CA ASP A 177 9.78 7.56 -1.33
C ASP A 177 9.54 6.12 -0.91
N ILE A 178 8.28 5.66 -1.02
CA ILE A 178 7.85 4.36 -0.53
C ILE A 178 7.89 3.33 -1.67
N ILE A 179 7.39 3.74 -2.84
CA ILE A 179 7.53 2.99 -4.09
C ILE A 179 8.13 3.93 -5.10
N GLU A 180 9.33 3.62 -5.57
CA GLU A 180 9.98 4.34 -6.64
C GLU A 180 10.84 3.41 -7.48
N GLY A 181 10.78 3.57 -8.80
CA GLY A 181 11.60 2.82 -9.73
C GLY A 181 11.53 3.42 -11.13
N VAL A 182 12.34 2.90 -12.02
CA VAL A 182 12.39 3.34 -13.41
C VAL A 182 12.37 2.16 -14.36
N HIS A 183 11.83 2.39 -15.55
CA HIS A 183 11.79 1.41 -16.65
C HIS A 183 10.98 0.15 -16.27
N ASP A 184 11.50 -1.01 -16.59
CA ASP A 184 10.99 -2.34 -16.27
C ASP A 184 11.85 -3.04 -15.21
N ASN A 185 12.42 -2.26 -14.27
CA ASN A 185 13.16 -2.78 -13.13
C ASN A 185 12.31 -3.76 -12.32
N GLU A 186 12.96 -4.69 -11.64
CA GLU A 186 12.31 -5.72 -10.83
C GLU A 186 12.26 -5.34 -9.34
N HIS A 187 13.05 -4.34 -8.94
CA HIS A 187 13.32 -3.99 -7.55
C HIS A 187 12.82 -2.58 -7.23
N ASN A 188 12.10 -2.46 -6.11
CA ASN A 188 11.73 -1.18 -5.54
C ASN A 188 12.91 -0.51 -4.85
N GLN A 189 12.93 0.82 -4.85
CA GLN A 189 13.85 1.62 -4.05
C GLN A 189 13.04 2.46 -3.07
N VAL A 190 13.42 2.40 -1.78
CA VAL A 190 12.93 3.29 -0.73
C VAL A 190 13.99 4.35 -0.48
N THR A 191 13.62 5.64 -0.56
CA THR A 191 14.58 6.75 -0.44
C THR A 191 14.08 7.78 0.57
N TRP A 192 15.01 8.49 1.18
CA TRP A 192 14.73 9.65 2.03
C TRP A 192 15.58 10.84 1.58
N HIS A 193 14.93 12.01 1.46
CA HIS A 193 15.61 13.28 1.20
C HIS A 193 15.29 14.27 2.32
N THR A 194 16.31 14.92 2.86
CA THR A 194 16.16 15.89 3.94
C THR A 194 17.10 17.08 3.74
N GLY A 195 17.02 18.08 4.60
CA GLY A 195 18.14 19.00 4.79
C GLY A 195 19.35 18.29 5.43
N PRO A 196 20.49 19.00 5.56
CA PRO A 196 21.73 18.41 6.09
C PRO A 196 21.58 17.92 7.53
N GLY A 197 22.30 16.82 7.87
CA GLY A 197 22.38 16.29 9.23
C GLY A 197 21.58 15.02 9.50
N CYS A 198 20.82 14.53 8.53
CA CYS A 198 20.17 13.21 8.56
C CYS A 198 21.04 12.21 7.80
N THR A 199 21.31 11.07 8.41
CA THR A 199 22.09 10.00 7.80
C THR A 199 21.45 8.63 7.98
N LEU A 200 21.62 7.77 6.98
CA LEU A 200 21.20 6.37 7.03
C LEU A 200 22.24 5.54 7.79
N ALA A 201 21.82 4.79 8.79
CA ALA A 201 22.69 3.84 9.49
C ALA A 201 22.91 2.60 8.60
N ILE A 202 24.10 2.45 8.04
CA ILE A 202 24.45 1.38 7.08
C ILE A 202 24.35 0.00 7.75
N GLU A 203 24.77 -0.13 9.01
CA GLU A 203 24.68 -1.34 9.81
C GLU A 203 23.38 -1.32 10.65
N SER A 204 22.23 -1.43 10.01
CA SER A 204 20.94 -1.41 10.65
C SER A 204 20.18 -2.72 10.45
N ASN A 205 19.09 -2.90 11.19
CA ASN A 205 18.28 -4.11 11.12
C ASN A 205 17.25 -3.98 9.97
N TYR A 206 17.71 -4.12 8.71
CA TYR A 206 16.88 -4.20 7.51
C TYR A 206 17.47 -5.22 6.52
N THR A 207 16.65 -5.70 5.57
CA THR A 207 17.04 -6.78 4.62
C THR A 207 17.54 -6.25 3.28
N GLY A 208 17.20 -5.01 2.92
CA GLY A 208 17.62 -4.37 1.67
C GLY A 208 19.10 -3.99 1.66
N THR A 209 19.54 -3.38 0.57
CA THR A 209 20.93 -2.93 0.39
C THR A 209 20.98 -1.44 0.11
N VAL A 210 21.84 -0.72 0.81
CA VAL A 210 22.05 0.73 0.61
C VAL A 210 22.49 0.99 -0.83
N VAL A 211 21.84 1.92 -1.49
CA VAL A 211 22.18 2.39 -2.83
C VAL A 211 23.60 2.99 -2.82
N GLN A 212 24.36 2.69 -3.86
CA GLN A 212 25.74 3.17 -3.97
C GLN A 212 25.83 4.31 -4.99
N SER A 213 26.60 5.33 -4.64
CA SER A 213 27.04 6.37 -5.55
C SER A 213 28.55 6.20 -5.76
N ASN A 214 28.99 5.96 -7.00
CA ASN A 214 30.38 5.71 -7.35
C ASN A 214 31.05 4.57 -6.54
N GLY A 215 30.29 3.50 -6.24
CA GLY A 215 30.77 2.33 -5.50
C GLY A 215 30.90 2.52 -3.98
N VAL A 216 30.38 3.63 -3.44
CA VAL A 216 30.31 3.91 -1.99
C VAL A 216 28.86 3.97 -1.57
N PRO A 217 28.47 3.31 -0.44
CA PRO A 217 27.12 3.42 0.10
C PRO A 217 26.72 4.88 0.33
N ASN A 218 25.62 5.31 -0.26
CA ASN A 218 25.12 6.68 -0.10
C ASN A 218 24.24 6.76 1.16
N ALA A 219 24.88 7.14 2.27
CA ALA A 219 24.19 7.24 3.56
C ALA A 219 23.78 8.68 3.92
N ASP A 220 24.21 9.69 3.16
CA ASP A 220 23.83 11.08 3.38
C ASP A 220 22.46 11.35 2.75
N CYS A 221 21.46 11.71 3.58
CA CYS A 221 20.10 11.98 3.13
C CYS A 221 19.90 13.44 2.67
N ASP A 222 20.97 14.28 2.70
CA ASP A 222 20.86 15.68 2.24
C ASP A 222 20.54 15.76 0.75
N GLY A 223 19.32 16.18 0.42
CA GLY A 223 18.87 16.39 -0.96
C GLY A 223 19.59 17.50 -1.71
N ASN A 224 20.36 18.36 -1.02
CA ASN A 224 21.22 19.37 -1.67
C ASN A 224 22.59 18.79 -2.05
N ALA A 225 22.91 17.58 -1.61
CA ALA A 225 24.17 16.90 -1.86
C ALA A 225 24.02 15.80 -2.93
N ASN A 226 25.16 15.32 -3.45
CA ASN A 226 25.25 14.14 -4.34
C ASN A 226 24.27 14.13 -5.54
N GLY A 227 23.96 15.31 -6.09
CA GLY A 227 23.04 15.42 -7.24
C GLY A 227 21.60 15.03 -6.90
N ASN A 228 21.16 15.30 -5.68
CA ASN A 228 19.82 14.97 -5.19
C ASN A 228 19.55 13.45 -5.07
N ALA A 229 20.57 12.65 -4.81
CA ALA A 229 20.37 11.19 -4.72
C ALA A 229 19.65 10.74 -3.44
N GLY A 230 19.63 11.59 -2.39
CA GLY A 230 19.14 11.19 -1.06
C GLY A 230 19.89 9.99 -0.49
N CYS A 231 19.33 9.32 0.51
CA CYS A 231 19.83 8.05 1.01
C CYS A 231 18.80 6.94 0.77
N GLY A 232 19.15 5.95 -0.05
CA GLY A 232 18.22 4.95 -0.54
C GLY A 232 18.58 3.52 -0.18
N ILE A 233 17.58 2.65 -0.14
CA ILE A 233 17.70 1.20 0.05
C ILE A 233 16.95 0.49 -1.06
N THR A 234 17.64 -0.42 -1.77
CA THR A 234 17.03 -1.30 -2.76
C THR A 234 16.44 -2.53 -2.08
N GLU A 235 15.18 -2.83 -2.36
CA GLU A 235 14.51 -4.09 -1.99
C GLU A 235 14.84 -5.18 -3.00
N TRP A 236 15.43 -6.29 -2.56
CA TRP A 236 15.89 -7.35 -3.47
C TRP A 236 14.83 -8.40 -3.83
N SER A 237 13.61 -8.27 -3.34
CA SER A 237 12.52 -9.06 -3.88
C SER A 237 12.31 -8.70 -5.35
N ARG A 238 12.43 -9.68 -6.25
CA ARG A 238 12.22 -9.47 -7.70
C ARG A 238 10.80 -9.09 -8.06
N ALA A 239 9.89 -9.14 -7.12
CA ALA A 239 8.51 -8.76 -7.30
C ALA A 239 8.11 -7.59 -6.40
N SER A 240 9.07 -6.73 -6.05
CA SER A 240 8.79 -5.48 -5.33
C SER A 240 8.45 -4.34 -6.26
N TYR A 241 8.73 -4.46 -7.57
CA TYR A 241 8.38 -3.48 -8.60
C TYR A 241 8.24 -4.17 -9.97
N GLY A 242 7.66 -3.46 -10.94
CA GLY A 242 7.68 -3.80 -12.35
C GLY A 242 6.84 -5.03 -12.76
N PRO A 243 7.25 -5.72 -13.84
CA PRO A 243 6.44 -6.75 -14.45
C PRO A 243 6.18 -7.97 -13.53
N PHE A 244 7.12 -8.34 -12.66
CA PHE A 244 6.94 -9.47 -11.75
C PHE A 244 5.98 -9.14 -10.61
N PHE A 245 5.99 -7.91 -10.10
CA PHE A 245 5.00 -7.46 -9.11
C PHE A 245 3.59 -7.54 -9.69
N GLU A 246 3.39 -7.06 -10.92
CA GLU A 246 2.10 -7.15 -11.59
C GLU A 246 1.69 -8.60 -11.87
N ALA A 247 2.61 -9.43 -12.36
CA ALA A 247 2.34 -10.83 -12.70
C ALA A 247 1.87 -11.67 -11.49
N GLN A 248 2.20 -11.26 -10.27
CA GLN A 248 1.72 -11.88 -9.03
C GLN A 248 0.37 -11.30 -8.54
N GLY A 249 -0.26 -10.43 -9.31
CA GLY A 249 -1.50 -9.75 -8.95
C GLY A 249 -1.30 -8.59 -7.97
N GLY A 250 -0.09 -8.03 -7.92
CA GLY A 250 0.26 -6.94 -7.02
C GLY A 250 0.44 -7.39 -5.57
N GLY A 251 0.14 -6.49 -4.63
CA GLY A 251 0.35 -6.73 -3.21
C GLY A 251 0.10 -5.50 -2.35
N VAL A 252 0.73 -5.49 -1.18
CA VAL A 252 0.63 -4.41 -0.21
C VAL A 252 2.02 -3.86 0.10
N PHE A 253 2.14 -2.53 0.03
CA PHE A 253 3.26 -1.78 0.58
C PHE A 253 2.84 -1.11 1.87
N ALA A 254 3.72 -1.13 2.86
CA ALA A 254 3.49 -0.46 4.13
C ALA A 254 4.67 0.44 4.48
N MET A 255 4.38 1.59 5.09
CA MET A 255 5.36 2.46 5.70
C MET A 255 4.91 2.81 7.11
N LYS A 256 5.74 2.50 8.10
CA LYS A 256 5.57 2.97 9.48
C LYS A 256 6.48 4.19 9.70
N TRP A 257 5.91 5.26 10.19
CA TRP A 257 6.62 6.47 10.59
C TRP A 257 6.12 6.91 11.97
N ASP A 258 7.01 6.82 12.96
CA ASP A 258 6.78 7.29 14.33
C ASP A 258 8.09 7.71 14.99
N GLU A 259 8.05 8.03 16.28
CA GLU A 259 9.22 8.43 17.07
C GLU A 259 10.33 7.36 17.13
N THR A 260 10.05 6.14 16.71
CA THR A 260 11.03 5.04 16.69
C THR A 260 11.75 4.90 15.34
N GLY A 261 11.44 5.77 14.39
CA GLY A 261 12.03 5.78 13.05
C GLY A 261 11.01 5.65 11.94
N ILE A 262 11.51 5.64 10.71
CA ILE A 262 10.73 5.36 9.50
C ILE A 262 11.16 3.99 9.00
N ALA A 263 10.22 3.10 8.73
CA ALA A 263 10.51 1.76 8.25
C ALA A 263 9.47 1.32 7.23
N SER A 264 9.92 0.61 6.20
CA SER A 264 9.09 -0.19 5.31
C SER A 264 9.05 -1.62 5.88
N PRO A 265 8.03 -1.98 6.70
CA PRO A 265 8.00 -3.25 7.42
C PRO A 265 7.74 -4.41 6.47
N GLY A 266 8.61 -5.43 6.53
CA GLY A 266 8.53 -6.60 5.66
C GLY A 266 9.01 -6.31 4.24
N ASP A 267 9.23 -7.37 3.46
CA ASP A 267 9.26 -7.26 2.00
C ASP A 267 7.87 -6.80 1.53
N SER A 268 7.76 -6.18 0.35
CA SER A 268 6.46 -5.92 -0.26
C SER A 268 5.60 -7.19 -0.17
N PHE A 269 4.45 -7.09 0.52
CA PHE A 269 3.63 -8.28 0.73
C PHE A 269 2.92 -8.67 -0.56
N TYR A 270 3.32 -9.77 -1.15
CA TYR A 270 2.62 -10.33 -2.30
C TYR A 270 1.16 -10.59 -2.00
N ARG A 271 0.31 -10.50 -3.01
CA ARG A 271 -1.13 -10.74 -2.88
C ARG A 271 -1.48 -12.01 -2.11
N SER A 272 -0.70 -13.07 -2.25
CA SER A 272 -0.89 -14.36 -1.57
C SER A 272 -0.34 -14.41 -0.13
N ALA A 273 0.42 -13.41 0.31
CA ALA A 273 1.14 -13.40 1.58
C ALA A 273 0.84 -12.17 2.46
N ILE A 274 -0.24 -11.44 2.16
CA ILE A 274 -0.66 -10.28 2.96
C ILE A 274 -0.97 -10.73 4.40
N PRO A 275 -0.34 -10.12 5.43
CA PRO A 275 -0.64 -10.42 6.81
C PRO A 275 -2.11 -10.29 7.16
N GLN A 276 -2.64 -11.24 7.93
CA GLN A 276 -4.05 -11.26 8.31
C GLN A 276 -4.48 -10.02 9.11
N ASP A 277 -3.58 -9.43 9.88
CA ASP A 277 -3.86 -8.22 10.66
C ASP A 277 -4.07 -7.00 9.78
N ILE A 278 -3.47 -6.93 8.58
CA ILE A 278 -3.76 -5.92 7.56
C ILE A 278 -5.18 -6.14 7.01
N THR A 279 -5.51 -7.37 6.62
CA THR A 279 -6.83 -7.67 6.02
C THR A 279 -7.96 -7.55 7.02
N SER A 280 -7.71 -7.79 8.31
CA SER A 280 -8.69 -7.58 9.38
C SER A 280 -8.84 -6.12 9.83
N GLY A 281 -8.00 -5.20 9.32
CA GLY A 281 -8.03 -3.78 9.68
C GLY A 281 -7.44 -3.46 11.05
N SER A 282 -6.64 -4.36 11.63
CA SER A 282 -5.97 -4.18 12.92
C SER A 282 -4.46 -4.40 12.79
N PRO A 283 -3.76 -3.61 11.94
CA PRO A 283 -2.37 -3.84 11.58
C PRO A 283 -1.43 -3.73 12.79
N ASN A 284 -0.46 -4.63 12.87
CA ASN A 284 0.59 -4.60 13.87
C ASN A 284 1.97 -4.85 13.23
N PRO A 285 2.67 -3.79 12.79
CA PRO A 285 3.97 -3.90 12.12
C PRO A 285 5.03 -4.68 12.88
N ALA A 286 4.92 -4.79 14.21
CA ALA A 286 5.86 -5.57 15.02
C ALA A 286 5.84 -7.08 14.71
N ASN A 287 4.80 -7.57 14.02
CA ASN A 287 4.65 -8.98 13.64
C ASN A 287 5.06 -9.26 12.18
N TRP A 288 5.48 -8.25 11.40
CA TRP A 288 5.72 -8.39 9.97
C TRP A 288 7.17 -8.74 9.61
N GLY A 289 8.01 -8.99 10.63
CA GLY A 289 9.42 -9.37 10.43
C GLY A 289 10.37 -8.18 10.36
N THR A 290 11.58 -8.44 9.87
CA THR A 290 12.60 -7.40 9.66
C THR A 290 12.18 -6.52 8.50
N PRO A 291 12.23 -5.18 8.64
CA PRO A 291 11.86 -4.28 7.56
C PRO A 291 12.85 -4.40 6.39
N VAL A 292 12.39 -4.13 5.18
CA VAL A 292 13.26 -4.06 4.01
C VAL A 292 14.12 -2.82 4.03
N ALA A 293 13.58 -1.72 4.53
CA ALA A 293 14.27 -0.43 4.65
C ALA A 293 13.90 0.24 5.98
N ALA A 294 14.89 0.86 6.63
CA ALA A 294 14.67 1.57 7.89
C ALA A 294 15.62 2.74 8.06
N LEU A 295 15.07 3.89 8.44
CA LEU A 295 15.79 5.08 8.87
C LEU A 295 15.70 5.19 10.39
N ALA A 296 16.84 4.96 11.07
CA ALA A 296 16.91 4.89 12.52
C ALA A 296 16.90 6.29 13.18
N PRO A 297 16.18 6.51 14.29
CA PRO A 297 16.02 7.83 14.89
C PRO A 297 17.31 8.39 15.47
N ALA A 298 18.29 7.56 15.82
CA ALA A 298 19.57 8.00 16.36
C ALA A 298 20.44 8.75 15.34
N ALA A 299 20.30 8.43 14.05
CA ALA A 299 21.04 9.04 12.96
C ALA A 299 20.22 10.09 12.19
N CYS A 300 18.88 10.01 12.31
CA CYS A 300 17.95 10.93 11.68
C CYS A 300 16.63 10.95 12.46
N ASP A 301 16.41 11.99 13.25
CA ASP A 301 15.17 12.13 14.04
C ASP A 301 13.96 12.31 13.10
N PRO A 302 13.05 11.32 13.02
CA PRO A 302 11.94 11.36 12.09
C PRO A 302 10.90 12.44 12.38
N LEU A 303 10.87 12.98 13.59
CA LEU A 303 9.92 14.03 13.96
C LEU A 303 10.48 15.44 13.71
N THR A 304 11.80 15.56 13.51
CA THR A 304 12.47 16.83 13.20
C THR A 304 12.63 17.03 11.69
N PHE A 305 13.04 15.98 10.96
CA PHE A 305 13.36 16.10 9.54
C PHE A 305 12.13 15.94 8.62
N PHE A 306 11.06 15.31 9.09
CA PHE A 306 9.87 15.04 8.27
C PHE A 306 8.63 15.68 8.91
N VAL A 307 8.09 16.73 8.28
CA VAL A 307 7.05 17.57 8.88
C VAL A 307 5.96 17.95 7.88
N ASN A 308 4.69 17.72 8.25
CA ASN A 308 3.51 18.09 7.47
C ASN A 308 3.51 17.52 6.05
N HIS A 309 3.65 16.21 5.94
CA HIS A 309 3.75 15.51 4.66
C HIS A 309 2.38 15.30 4.01
N SER A 310 2.27 15.66 2.74
CA SER A 310 1.20 15.20 1.84
C SER A 310 1.63 13.91 1.15
N ILE A 311 0.67 13.02 0.88
CA ILE A 311 0.87 11.81 0.09
C ILE A 311 0.80 12.17 -1.39
N ILE A 312 1.76 11.67 -2.17
CA ILE A 312 1.85 11.94 -3.61
C ILE A 312 1.81 10.62 -4.39
N PHE A 313 1.10 10.64 -5.49
CA PHE A 313 1.21 9.67 -6.58
C PHE A 313 1.52 10.42 -7.85
N ASP A 314 2.49 9.96 -8.60
CA ASP A 314 2.75 10.48 -9.93
C ASP A 314 3.27 9.42 -10.89
N ILE A 315 3.35 9.81 -12.16
CA ILE A 315 4.05 9.12 -13.22
C ILE A 315 4.72 10.17 -14.07
N THR A 316 6.03 10.26 -13.99
CA THR A 316 6.81 11.07 -14.95
C THR A 316 7.45 10.19 -16.03
N PHE A 317 8.04 10.83 -17.02
CA PHE A 317 8.68 10.15 -18.13
C PHE A 317 10.06 10.74 -18.39
N CYS A 318 11.05 9.89 -18.61
CA CYS A 318 12.44 10.30 -18.80
C CYS A 318 12.99 11.06 -17.56
N GLY A 319 13.35 12.35 -17.70
CA GLY A 319 13.85 13.16 -16.60
C GLY A 319 15.20 12.72 -16.06
N ASP A 320 15.48 13.16 -14.82
CA ASP A 320 16.81 13.04 -14.21
C ASP A 320 17.20 11.60 -13.87
N TRP A 321 16.25 10.71 -13.65
CA TRP A 321 16.56 9.29 -13.38
C TRP A 321 16.29 8.41 -14.61
N ALA A 322 15.03 8.27 -15.07
CA ALA A 322 14.72 7.39 -16.19
C ALA A 322 15.33 7.88 -17.52
N GLY A 323 15.50 9.19 -17.70
CA GLY A 323 16.18 9.75 -18.88
C GLY A 323 17.66 9.47 -18.89
N ASN A 324 18.36 9.75 -17.78
CA ASN A 324 19.79 9.58 -17.66
C ASN A 324 20.24 8.11 -17.65
N SER A 325 19.43 7.20 -17.08
CA SER A 325 19.70 5.77 -17.08
C SER A 325 19.23 5.04 -18.33
N TYR A 326 18.50 5.70 -19.24
CA TYR A 326 17.85 5.06 -20.38
C TYR A 326 18.81 4.26 -21.28
N ALA A 327 19.99 4.84 -21.59
CA ALA A 327 20.97 4.20 -22.46
C ALA A 327 21.59 2.92 -21.87
N THR A 328 21.54 2.75 -20.55
CA THR A 328 22.10 1.59 -19.83
C THR A 328 21.06 0.62 -19.32
N SER A 329 19.77 0.94 -19.49
CA SER A 329 18.65 0.13 -18.98
C SER A 329 18.31 -1.08 -19.86
N GLY A 330 18.85 -1.18 -21.08
CA GLY A 330 18.44 -2.18 -22.07
C GLY A 330 17.20 -1.80 -22.87
N CYS A 331 16.62 -0.62 -22.62
CA CYS A 331 15.48 -0.11 -23.34
C CYS A 331 15.82 0.26 -24.79
N PRO A 332 14.92 0.05 -25.77
CA PRO A 332 15.21 0.30 -27.20
C PRO A 332 15.16 1.80 -27.56
N GLY A 333 16.07 2.23 -28.41
CA GLY A 333 16.13 3.61 -28.96
C GLY A 333 16.61 4.63 -27.94
N SER A 334 15.98 5.80 -27.91
CA SER A 334 16.22 6.85 -26.93
C SER A 334 14.96 7.13 -26.11
N CYS A 335 15.09 7.77 -24.95
CA CYS A 335 13.92 8.11 -24.14
C CYS A 335 12.95 9.04 -24.89
N SER A 336 13.46 10.03 -25.63
CA SER A 336 12.62 10.94 -26.45
C SER A 336 11.84 10.22 -27.56
N THR A 337 12.50 9.31 -28.27
CA THR A 337 11.81 8.53 -29.33
C THR A 337 10.82 7.53 -28.76
N ARG A 338 11.08 7.00 -27.53
CA ARG A 338 10.16 6.11 -26.84
C ARG A 338 8.82 6.77 -26.53
N LEU A 339 8.84 8.07 -26.21
CA LEU A 339 7.64 8.84 -25.89
C LEU A 339 6.70 9.07 -27.08
N MET A 340 7.14 8.88 -28.31
CA MET A 340 6.30 9.14 -29.50
C MET A 340 5.14 8.15 -29.62
N ASP A 341 5.40 6.86 -29.36
CA ASP A 341 4.41 5.79 -29.54
C ASP A 341 3.65 5.51 -28.22
N PRO A 342 2.33 5.76 -28.18
CA PRO A 342 1.53 5.55 -26.99
C PRO A 342 1.45 4.08 -26.57
N SER A 343 1.63 3.12 -27.45
CA SER A 343 1.58 1.69 -27.14
C SER A 343 2.68 1.25 -26.16
N ASN A 344 3.74 2.05 -26.04
CA ASN A 344 4.83 1.84 -25.09
C ASN A 344 4.42 2.05 -23.62
N PHE A 345 3.24 2.68 -23.36
CA PHE A 345 2.80 3.13 -22.02
C PHE A 345 1.56 2.40 -21.52
N VAL A 346 1.23 1.24 -22.08
CA VAL A 346 0.08 0.43 -21.65
C VAL A 346 0.18 -0.02 -20.19
N ASN A 347 1.38 -0.17 -19.66
CA ASN A 347 1.66 -0.55 -18.28
C ASN A 347 2.02 0.66 -17.39
N ALA A 348 2.07 1.86 -17.92
CA ALA A 348 2.35 3.09 -17.18
C ALA A 348 1.10 3.54 -16.42
N SER A 349 0.61 2.71 -15.52
CA SER A 349 -0.61 2.99 -14.74
C SER A 349 -0.55 2.41 -13.33
N TRP A 350 -0.98 3.22 -12.36
CA TRP A 350 -1.38 2.77 -11.04
C TRP A 350 -2.73 2.04 -11.13
N SER A 351 -2.85 0.90 -10.45
CA SER A 351 -4.10 0.18 -10.24
C SER A 351 -4.24 -0.12 -8.75
N ILE A 352 -5.04 0.69 -8.04
CA ILE A 352 -5.06 0.76 -6.58
C ILE A 352 -6.39 0.22 -6.06
N ASN A 353 -6.32 -0.64 -5.05
CA ASN A 353 -7.50 -1.12 -4.32
C ASN A 353 -7.85 -0.18 -3.15
N SER A 354 -6.86 0.21 -2.36
CA SER A 354 -7.04 1.17 -1.26
C SER A 354 -5.70 1.73 -0.76
N LEU A 355 -5.73 2.94 -0.20
CA LEU A 355 -4.69 3.48 0.65
C LEU A 355 -5.31 3.78 2.01
N LYS A 356 -4.75 3.20 3.08
CA LYS A 356 -5.21 3.39 4.45
C LYS A 356 -4.12 4.02 5.29
N VAL A 357 -4.48 5.02 6.06
CA VAL A 357 -3.57 5.66 7.01
C VAL A 357 -4.10 5.42 8.42
N TYR A 358 -3.22 4.95 9.29
CA TYR A 358 -3.51 4.70 10.70
C TYR A 358 -2.67 5.62 11.56
N ARG A 359 -3.29 6.17 12.61
CA ARG A 359 -2.59 6.95 13.64
C ARG A 359 -2.23 6.07 14.84
N LYS A 360 -1.09 6.36 15.44
CA LYS A 360 -0.65 5.73 16.68
C LYS A 360 -1.43 6.32 17.87
N GLN A 361 -2.12 5.47 18.64
CA GLN A 361 -2.87 5.89 19.82
C GLN A 361 -2.33 5.18 21.06
N THR A 362 -1.62 5.90 21.92
CA THR A 362 -1.17 5.39 23.22
C THR A 362 -2.36 5.16 24.14
N LEU A 363 -2.35 4.02 24.81
CA LEU A 363 -3.37 3.65 25.79
C LEU A 363 -2.93 4.10 27.19
N ASN A 364 -3.57 5.13 27.70
CA ASN A 364 -3.36 5.62 29.07
C ASN A 364 -4.36 4.91 29.99
N GLY A 365 -3.88 3.99 30.82
CA GLY A 365 -4.68 3.36 31.88
C GLY A 365 -4.67 1.83 31.86
N ARG A 366 -4.91 1.23 33.04
CA ARG A 366 -5.21 -0.18 33.14
C ARG A 366 -6.55 -0.44 32.47
N VAL A 367 -6.58 -1.19 31.42
CA VAL A 367 -7.83 -1.80 30.96
C VAL A 367 -8.17 -2.81 32.04
N SER A 368 -9.16 -2.49 32.86
CA SER A 368 -9.74 -3.49 33.74
C SER A 368 -10.17 -4.65 32.85
N SER A 369 -9.59 -5.84 33.06
CA SER A 369 -10.20 -7.06 32.55
C SER A 369 -11.65 -7.00 33.05
N GLY A 370 -12.58 -6.83 32.09
CA GLY A 370 -13.98 -6.71 32.42
C GLY A 370 -14.37 -7.89 33.28
N ILE A 371 -14.58 -7.64 34.58
CA ILE A 371 -15.25 -8.61 35.42
C ILE A 371 -16.61 -8.78 34.74
N PRO A 372 -16.97 -9.98 34.28
CA PRO A 372 -18.30 -10.17 33.72
C PRO A 372 -19.28 -9.78 34.86
N LEU A 373 -20.09 -8.75 34.61
CA LEU A 373 -21.20 -8.42 35.52
C LEU A 373 -22.04 -9.69 35.62
N ARG A 374 -21.86 -10.46 36.69
CA ARG A 374 -22.83 -11.48 37.09
C ARG A 374 -24.06 -10.71 37.53
N VAL A 375 -24.99 -10.51 36.61
CA VAL A 375 -26.36 -10.08 36.96
C VAL A 375 -26.95 -11.23 37.76
N PRO A 376 -27.31 -11.04 39.03
CA PRO A 376 -27.94 -12.07 39.79
C PRO A 376 -29.27 -12.48 39.10
N PRO A 377 -29.65 -13.75 39.12
CA PRO A 377 -30.83 -14.24 38.40
C PRO A 377 -32.19 -13.73 38.93
N GLY A 378 -32.24 -12.62 39.61
CA GLY A 378 -33.46 -11.95 40.10
C GLY A 378 -33.69 -10.54 39.57
N SER A 379 -32.73 -9.93 38.84
CA SER A 379 -32.83 -8.51 38.42
C SER A 379 -33.60 -8.26 37.13
N VAL A 380 -34.00 -9.30 36.43
CA VAL A 380 -34.70 -9.16 35.10
C VAL A 380 -36.17 -8.79 35.26
N TYR A 381 -36.77 -8.99 36.46
CA TYR A 381 -38.19 -8.69 36.66
C TYR A 381 -38.51 -7.23 36.98
N LEU A 382 -37.52 -6.40 37.31
CA LEU A 382 -37.79 -5.01 37.72
C LEU A 382 -37.82 -4.03 36.52
N ILE A 383 -37.26 -4.41 35.34
CA ILE A 383 -37.20 -3.52 34.17
C ILE A 383 -38.48 -3.61 33.33
N ILE A 384 -39.25 -4.70 33.42
CA ILE A 384 -40.49 -4.87 32.62
C ILE A 384 -41.69 -4.11 33.24
N ILE A 385 -41.67 -3.78 34.51
CA ILE A 385 -42.79 -3.10 35.22
C ILE A 385 -42.75 -1.58 35.01
N LEU A 386 -41.61 -0.96 34.69
CA LEU A 386 -41.52 0.48 34.44
C LEU A 386 -41.82 0.88 33.01
N GLY A 387 -41.95 -0.07 32.08
CA GLY A 387 -42.29 0.20 30.67
C GLY A 387 -43.79 0.22 30.35
N LEU A 388 -44.68 -0.11 31.28
CA LEU A 388 -46.12 -0.22 31.03
C LEU A 388 -46.97 0.92 31.66
N PHE A 389 -46.37 1.93 32.30
CA PHE A 389 -47.10 3.08 32.87
C PHE A 389 -46.76 4.44 32.25
N GLY A 390 -46.20 4.48 31.03
CA GLY A 390 -45.78 5.69 30.35
C GLY A 390 -46.65 6.12 29.17
N ILE A 391 -47.92 5.69 29.02
CA ILE A 391 -48.83 6.22 28.03
C ILE A 391 -50.18 6.48 28.70
N ALA A 392 -50.33 7.65 29.28
CA ALA A 392 -51.60 8.38 29.49
C ALA A 392 -51.31 9.73 30.18
N PHE A 393 -51.09 10.76 29.36
CA PHE A 393 -51.66 12.13 29.42
C PHE A 393 -50.98 12.98 28.36
#